data_ec2c57669bf757e183d4ad793731d4bf
#
_entry.id   ec2c57669bf757e183d4ad793731d4bf
#
_cell.length_a   1.000
_cell.length_b   1.000
_cell.length_c   1.000
_cell.angle_alpha   90.00
_cell.angle_beta   90.00
_cell.angle_gamma   90.00
#
_symmetry.space_group_name_H-M   'P 1'
#
loop_
_entity.id
_entity.type
_entity.pdbx_description
1 polymer ?
#
loop_
_entity_poly.entity_id
_entity_poly.type
_entity_poly.pdbx_seq_one_letter_code
_entity_poly.pdbx_strand_id
1 'polypeptide(L)'
;MPFAGPRTLRDDFFPILSDPGKWLTVLANTDVFKSHLMILPNAPVPGKPTPELSEAQLRQLATLFRERGIKVAFEVGGLRMGNDKPQKGEWGKQVAANEFTPLKRWLDAGGTIDYLTTDHAVMMNLGHRCYEGTDCGLTLDETLDELAVYFEEMARRIPGVRFGCIESLGFFHVKAPDGTEYPRTVPKLPIWHFEDYFDALLAALARHHLALDHFHIDFGFEGVDYDGRRLKKGGPDFGRILGVESYVQSKGVHVGSIVNAFHDRSVENPDPAVASRQAYDRTLQFFNAYVAAGGTADQLVVQTWQPFPDRTGPDDRAYTTLNLAREVMTSEAFRRALSAR
;
A
#
# COMPACT_ATOMS: atom_id res chain seq x y z
N MET A 1 -0.34 -8.66 -4.48
CA MET A 1 -1.66 -9.31 -4.31
C MET A 1 -2.78 -8.32 -4.49
N PRO A 2 -3.89 -8.70 -5.12
CA PRO A 2 -5.02 -7.82 -5.32
C PRO A 2 -5.67 -7.46 -3.98
N PHE A 3 -5.86 -6.20 -3.76
CA PHE A 3 -6.44 -5.65 -2.57
C PHE A 3 -7.81 -5.01 -2.89
N ALA A 4 -8.85 -5.38 -2.16
CA ALA A 4 -10.11 -4.67 -2.21
C ALA A 4 -9.99 -3.43 -1.34
N GLY A 5 -10.15 -2.25 -1.94
CA GLY A 5 -10.05 -0.99 -1.21
C GLY A 5 -11.07 -0.87 -0.07
N PRO A 6 -10.85 0.05 0.87
CA PRO A 6 -11.53 0.09 2.16
C PRO A 6 -13.04 0.37 2.10
N ARG A 7 -13.59 0.66 0.96
CA ARG A 7 -15.00 1.05 0.87
C ARG A 7 -15.96 -0.07 0.51
N THR A 8 -15.45 -1.21 0.03
CA THR A 8 -16.29 -2.37 -0.29
C THR A 8 -15.45 -3.63 -0.32
N LEU A 9 -15.46 -4.40 0.74
CA LEU A 9 -15.18 -5.83 0.61
C LEU A 9 -16.20 -6.31 -0.44
N ARG A 10 -15.71 -6.75 -1.59
CA ARG A 10 -16.60 -7.21 -2.66
C ARG A 10 -17.31 -8.45 -2.19
N ASP A 11 -18.56 -8.62 -2.54
CA ASP A 11 -19.37 -9.75 -2.15
C ASP A 11 -18.75 -11.10 -2.54
N ASP A 12 -17.94 -11.10 -3.61
CA ASP A 12 -17.22 -12.28 -4.09
C ASP A 12 -15.83 -12.49 -3.46
N PHE A 13 -15.35 -11.59 -2.58
CA PHE A 13 -14.00 -11.65 -2.01
C PHE A 13 -13.75 -12.99 -1.30
N PHE A 14 -14.50 -13.30 -0.27
CA PHE A 14 -14.32 -14.53 0.47
C PHE A 14 -14.67 -15.79 -0.35
N PRO A 15 -15.79 -15.87 -1.09
CA PRO A 15 -16.10 -17.00 -1.95
C PRO A 15 -15.05 -17.32 -3.01
N ILE A 16 -14.29 -16.33 -3.45
CA ILE A 16 -13.19 -16.50 -4.40
C ILE A 16 -11.92 -16.95 -3.68
N LEU A 17 -11.49 -16.22 -2.66
CA LEU A 17 -10.22 -16.50 -1.99
C LEU A 17 -10.22 -17.84 -1.23
N SER A 18 -11.37 -18.25 -0.71
CA SER A 18 -11.50 -19.53 -0.02
C SER A 18 -11.52 -20.76 -0.96
N ASP A 19 -11.61 -20.57 -2.26
CA ASP A 19 -11.57 -21.62 -3.27
C ASP A 19 -10.29 -21.48 -4.13
N PRO A 20 -9.21 -22.18 -3.79
CA PRO A 20 -7.95 -22.13 -4.54
C PRO A 20 -8.10 -22.38 -6.04
N GLY A 21 -9.10 -23.18 -6.45
CA GLY A 21 -9.38 -23.48 -7.85
C GLY A 21 -9.71 -22.26 -8.70
N LYS A 22 -10.21 -21.20 -8.06
CA LYS A 22 -10.61 -19.94 -8.75
C LYS A 22 -9.46 -18.96 -8.98
N TRP A 23 -8.26 -19.22 -8.46
CA TRP A 23 -7.12 -18.32 -8.58
C TRP A 23 -5.76 -19.05 -8.53
N LEU A 24 -5.70 -20.24 -9.09
CA LEU A 24 -4.54 -21.12 -9.07
C LEU A 24 -3.28 -20.45 -9.62
N THR A 25 -3.39 -19.71 -10.71
CA THR A 25 -2.24 -19.05 -11.33
C THR A 25 -1.69 -17.94 -10.44
N VAL A 26 -2.58 -17.12 -9.87
CA VAL A 26 -2.18 -16.06 -8.94
C VAL A 26 -1.61 -16.67 -7.66
N LEU A 27 -2.26 -17.69 -7.12
CA LEU A 27 -1.85 -18.38 -5.90
C LEU A 27 -0.43 -18.96 -6.02
N ALA A 28 -0.12 -19.57 -7.17
CA ALA A 28 1.19 -20.17 -7.44
C ALA A 28 2.32 -19.15 -7.61
N ASN A 29 2.00 -17.88 -7.86
CA ASN A 29 2.94 -16.78 -8.07
C ASN A 29 2.86 -15.71 -6.98
N THR A 30 2.23 -16.02 -5.84
CA THR A 30 2.06 -15.09 -4.73
C THR A 30 2.98 -15.48 -3.57
N ASP A 31 3.97 -14.64 -3.27
CA ASP A 31 4.82 -14.80 -2.09
C ASP A 31 4.14 -14.22 -0.84
N VAL A 32 3.43 -13.11 -1.01
CA VAL A 32 2.82 -12.35 0.09
C VAL A 32 1.37 -11.99 -0.26
N PHE A 33 0.45 -12.37 0.61
CA PHE A 33 -0.90 -11.83 0.60
C PHE A 33 -0.95 -10.58 1.45
N LYS A 34 -1.23 -9.44 0.84
CA LYS A 34 -1.39 -8.17 1.54
C LYS A 34 -2.87 -7.80 1.60
N SER A 35 -3.36 -7.47 2.77
CA SER A 35 -4.71 -6.98 2.99
C SER A 35 -4.71 -5.75 3.90
N HIS A 36 -5.80 -5.00 3.86
CA HIS A 36 -5.98 -3.90 4.81
C HIS A 36 -6.59 -4.41 6.11
N LEU A 37 -6.21 -3.79 7.23
CA LEU A 37 -6.74 -4.07 8.56
C LEU A 37 -8.28 -4.11 8.63
N MET A 38 -8.93 -3.31 7.79
CA MET A 38 -10.40 -3.14 7.76
C MET A 38 -11.19 -4.41 7.40
N ILE A 39 -10.57 -5.44 6.85
CA ILE A 39 -11.26 -6.72 6.60
C ILE A 39 -11.45 -7.53 7.90
N LEU A 40 -10.74 -7.15 8.96
CA LEU A 40 -10.78 -7.83 10.24
C LEU A 40 -11.91 -7.27 11.11
N PRO A 41 -12.57 -8.13 11.91
CA PRO A 41 -13.61 -7.70 12.83
C PRO A 41 -13.11 -6.65 13.83
N ASN A 42 -13.95 -5.65 14.11
CA ASN A 42 -13.65 -4.54 15.03
C ASN A 42 -12.46 -3.66 14.61
N ALA A 43 -12.14 -3.60 13.33
CA ALA A 43 -11.16 -2.63 12.85
C ALA A 43 -11.63 -1.18 13.16
N PRO A 44 -10.76 -0.30 13.64
CA PRO A 44 -11.10 1.09 13.93
C PRO A 44 -11.27 1.88 12.62
N VAL A 45 -12.45 1.81 12.01
CA VAL A 45 -12.74 2.50 10.75
C VAL A 45 -13.70 3.65 10.99
N PRO A 46 -13.32 4.88 10.64
CA PRO A 46 -14.27 5.98 10.62
C PRO A 46 -15.30 5.77 9.50
N GLY A 47 -16.58 5.64 9.84
CA GLY A 47 -17.65 5.59 8.85
C GLY A 47 -18.47 4.30 8.86
N LYS A 48 -18.98 3.89 7.71
CA LYS A 48 -19.96 2.79 7.58
C LYS A 48 -19.35 1.42 7.91
N PRO A 49 -20.15 0.48 8.45
CA PRO A 49 -19.69 -0.88 8.67
C PRO A 49 -19.21 -1.48 7.34
N THR A 50 -17.95 -1.90 7.32
CA THR A 50 -17.42 -2.73 6.24
C THR A 50 -17.86 -4.16 6.48
N PRO A 51 -18.14 -4.97 5.44
CA PRO A 51 -18.36 -6.39 5.62
C PRO A 51 -17.11 -7.01 6.24
N GLU A 52 -17.24 -7.49 7.45
CA GLU A 52 -16.16 -8.13 8.20
C GLU A 52 -16.15 -9.63 7.90
N LEU A 53 -14.96 -10.23 7.85
CA LEU A 53 -14.86 -11.69 7.79
C LEU A 53 -15.22 -12.29 9.15
N SER A 54 -16.04 -13.34 9.13
CA SER A 54 -16.33 -14.11 10.34
C SER A 54 -15.09 -14.88 10.82
N GLU A 55 -15.09 -15.28 12.09
CA GLU A 55 -14.03 -16.10 12.68
C GLU A 55 -13.77 -17.41 11.88
N ALA A 56 -14.84 -18.04 11.37
CA ALA A 56 -14.71 -19.23 10.56
C ALA A 56 -14.00 -18.95 9.23
N GLN A 57 -14.32 -17.81 8.60
CA GLN A 57 -13.69 -17.36 7.36
C GLN A 57 -12.21 -16.97 7.57
N LEU A 58 -11.90 -16.31 8.68
CA LEU A 58 -10.50 -16.02 9.04
C LEU A 58 -9.70 -17.31 9.22
N ARG A 59 -10.24 -18.32 9.96
CA ARG A 59 -9.56 -19.62 10.13
C ARG A 59 -9.33 -20.33 8.80
N GLN A 60 -10.29 -20.29 7.89
CA GLN A 60 -10.17 -20.92 6.58
C GLN A 60 -9.05 -20.28 5.75
N LEU A 61 -9.00 -18.93 5.70
CA LEU A 61 -7.95 -18.22 4.98
C LEU A 61 -6.57 -18.42 5.64
N ALA A 62 -6.49 -18.35 6.97
CA ALA A 62 -5.25 -18.58 7.71
C ALA A 62 -4.68 -19.98 7.42
N THR A 63 -5.54 -21.01 7.39
CA THR A 63 -5.15 -22.37 7.04
C THR A 63 -4.64 -22.44 5.60
N LEU A 64 -5.37 -21.87 4.64
CA LEU A 64 -4.98 -21.85 3.24
C LEU A 64 -3.61 -21.21 3.03
N PHE A 65 -3.37 -20.02 3.61
CA PHE A 65 -2.10 -19.32 3.43
C PHE A 65 -0.94 -20.10 4.06
N ARG A 66 -1.13 -20.64 5.25
CA ARG A 66 -0.12 -21.49 5.92
C ARG A 66 0.22 -22.73 5.09
N GLU A 67 -0.77 -23.46 4.58
CA GLU A 67 -0.57 -24.67 3.76
C GLU A 67 0.12 -24.38 2.44
N ARG A 68 0.00 -23.17 1.92
CA ARG A 68 0.63 -22.71 0.68
C ARG A 68 1.94 -21.96 0.90
N GLY A 69 2.37 -21.77 2.14
CA GLY A 69 3.59 -21.04 2.46
C GLY A 69 3.52 -19.54 2.12
N ILE A 70 2.30 -18.98 1.97
CA ILE A 70 2.09 -17.58 1.65
C ILE A 70 2.25 -16.75 2.92
N LYS A 71 3.14 -15.77 2.88
CA LYS A 71 3.30 -14.78 3.94
C LYS A 71 2.12 -13.82 3.95
N VAL A 72 1.83 -13.27 5.12
CA VAL A 72 0.71 -12.34 5.27
C VAL A 72 1.21 -10.96 5.68
N ALA A 73 0.74 -9.97 4.95
CA ALA A 73 0.96 -8.56 5.23
C ALA A 73 -0.36 -7.87 5.55
N PHE A 74 -0.36 -7.00 6.55
CA PHE A 74 -1.46 -6.08 6.77
C PHE A 74 -1.02 -4.65 6.51
N GLU A 75 -1.83 -3.95 5.72
CA GLU A 75 -1.77 -2.52 5.61
C GLU A 75 -2.57 -1.92 6.76
N VAL A 76 -1.90 -1.08 7.53
CA VAL A 76 -2.40 -0.46 8.76
C VAL A 76 -2.32 1.06 8.63
N GLY A 77 -3.16 1.76 9.37
CA GLY A 77 -3.16 3.23 9.33
C GLY A 77 -1.96 3.84 10.05
N GLY A 78 -1.38 3.10 11.00
CA GLY A 78 -0.37 3.66 11.87
C GLY A 78 -0.88 4.95 12.52
N LEU A 79 -0.06 5.98 12.58
CA LEU A 79 -0.44 7.26 13.20
C LEU A 79 -1.66 7.94 12.56
N ARG A 80 -2.03 7.58 11.33
CA ARG A 80 -3.21 8.10 10.64
C ARG A 80 -4.53 7.80 11.36
N MET A 81 -4.59 6.72 12.14
CA MET A 81 -5.80 6.26 12.82
C MET A 81 -5.95 6.83 14.25
N GLY A 82 -5.12 7.78 14.65
CA GLY A 82 -5.15 8.37 15.99
C GLY A 82 -6.24 9.42 16.17
N ASN A 83 -6.69 9.58 17.42
CA ASN A 83 -7.69 10.56 17.86
C ASN A 83 -7.19 12.00 17.87
N ASP A 84 -8.10 12.91 18.13
CA ASP A 84 -8.12 14.35 17.88
C ASP A 84 -6.94 15.21 18.38
N LYS A 85 -6.08 14.73 19.26
CA LYS A 85 -4.83 15.43 19.64
C LYS A 85 -3.75 14.41 19.98
N PRO A 86 -2.74 14.27 19.10
CA PRO A 86 -1.60 13.41 19.41
C PRO A 86 -0.88 13.93 20.67
N GLN A 87 -0.70 13.04 21.65
CA GLN A 87 0.12 13.33 22.83
C GLN A 87 1.51 12.75 22.57
N LYS A 88 2.50 13.61 22.60
CA LYS A 88 3.91 13.22 22.44
C LYS A 88 4.31 12.14 23.45
N GLY A 89 4.89 11.05 22.95
CA GLY A 89 5.31 9.88 23.72
C GLY A 89 4.21 8.85 24.00
N GLU A 90 2.96 9.12 23.65
CA GLU A 90 1.83 8.22 23.91
C GLU A 90 1.02 7.87 22.64
N TRP A 91 1.13 8.66 21.60
CA TRP A 91 0.30 8.49 20.39
C TRP A 91 0.57 7.17 19.69
N GLY A 92 1.85 6.86 19.43
CA GLY A 92 2.25 5.60 18.82
C GLY A 92 1.75 4.39 19.61
N LYS A 93 1.82 4.43 20.94
CA LYS A 93 1.34 3.36 21.83
C LYS A 93 -0.18 3.18 21.74
N GLN A 94 -0.93 4.28 21.77
CA GLN A 94 -2.40 4.24 21.71
C GLN A 94 -2.87 3.66 20.38
N VAL A 95 -2.30 4.10 19.27
CA VAL A 95 -2.65 3.59 17.94
C VAL A 95 -2.28 2.12 17.80
N ALA A 96 -1.09 1.73 18.26
CA ALA A 96 -0.68 0.33 18.28
C ALA A 96 -1.65 -0.56 19.07
N ALA A 97 -2.12 -0.10 20.23
CA ALA A 97 -3.09 -0.85 21.02
C ALA A 97 -4.43 -1.00 20.29
N ASN A 98 -4.91 0.05 19.65
CA ASN A 98 -6.17 0.05 18.90
C ASN A 98 -6.11 -0.88 17.69
N GLU A 99 -5.05 -0.80 16.88
CA GLU A 99 -4.90 -1.61 15.67
C GLU A 99 -4.53 -3.07 15.98
N PHE A 100 -3.86 -3.34 17.10
CA PHE A 100 -3.57 -4.70 17.51
C PHE A 100 -4.85 -5.50 17.84
N THR A 101 -5.92 -4.86 18.29
CA THR A 101 -7.18 -5.55 18.63
C THR A 101 -7.74 -6.37 17.43
N PRO A 102 -7.96 -5.80 16.23
CA PRO A 102 -8.35 -6.58 15.08
C PRO A 102 -7.26 -7.55 14.58
N LEU A 103 -5.97 -7.15 14.61
CA LEU A 103 -4.87 -8.03 14.23
C LEU A 103 -4.81 -9.30 15.09
N LYS A 104 -5.09 -9.16 16.39
CA LYS A 104 -5.18 -10.30 17.31
C LYS A 104 -6.25 -11.31 16.89
N ARG A 105 -7.36 -10.87 16.30
CA ARG A 105 -8.40 -11.78 15.78
C ARG A 105 -7.88 -12.69 14.67
N TRP A 106 -7.03 -12.13 13.80
CA TRP A 106 -6.35 -12.92 12.79
C TRP A 106 -5.36 -13.93 13.40
N LEU A 107 -4.57 -13.52 14.39
CA LEU A 107 -3.65 -14.41 15.11
C LEU A 107 -4.41 -15.50 15.87
N ASP A 108 -5.49 -15.17 16.55
CA ASP A 108 -6.35 -16.13 17.28
C ASP A 108 -7.03 -17.12 16.31
N ALA A 109 -7.25 -16.75 15.06
CA ALA A 109 -7.73 -17.63 14.01
C ALA A 109 -6.64 -18.56 13.45
N GLY A 110 -5.40 -18.47 13.94
CA GLY A 110 -4.25 -19.28 13.51
C GLY A 110 -3.48 -18.71 12.31
N GLY A 111 -3.71 -17.44 12.02
CA GLY A 111 -2.94 -16.70 11.00
C GLY A 111 -1.58 -16.25 11.50
N THR A 112 -0.67 -15.95 10.57
CA THR A 112 0.61 -15.26 10.83
C THR A 112 0.53 -13.83 10.34
N ILE A 113 1.38 -12.97 10.90
CA ILE A 113 1.58 -11.60 10.40
C ILE A 113 3.08 -11.45 10.17
N ASP A 114 3.48 -11.52 8.91
CA ASP A 114 4.89 -11.43 8.53
C ASP A 114 5.32 -9.99 8.32
N TYR A 115 4.37 -9.13 7.90
CA TYR A 115 4.62 -7.73 7.62
C TYR A 115 3.47 -6.83 8.09
N LEU A 116 3.84 -5.66 8.61
CA LEU A 116 2.94 -4.53 8.82
C LEU A 116 3.44 -3.35 8.00
N THR A 117 2.57 -2.78 7.18
CA THR A 117 2.90 -1.65 6.32
C THR A 117 2.00 -0.48 6.63
N THR A 118 2.53 0.61 7.15
CA THR A 118 1.74 1.81 7.47
C THR A 118 1.44 2.61 6.21
N ASP A 119 0.18 3.03 6.08
CA ASP A 119 -0.31 3.80 4.93
C ASP A 119 -0.31 5.30 5.23
N HIS A 120 0.61 6.05 4.61
CA HIS A 120 0.74 7.51 4.73
C HIS A 120 0.77 8.01 6.18
N ALA A 121 1.36 7.24 7.09
CA ALA A 121 1.27 7.47 8.52
C ALA A 121 1.83 8.83 8.97
N VAL A 122 2.87 9.31 8.30
CA VAL A 122 3.53 10.58 8.61
C VAL A 122 2.95 11.72 7.80
N MET A 123 2.93 11.58 6.47
CA MET A 123 2.59 12.69 5.58
C MET A 123 1.12 13.10 5.66
N MET A 124 0.20 12.15 5.84
CA MET A 124 -1.21 12.48 6.02
C MET A 124 -1.48 13.19 7.34
N ASN A 125 -0.75 12.89 8.39
CA ASN A 125 -0.89 13.59 9.67
C ASN A 125 -0.31 14.99 9.61
N LEU A 126 0.93 15.14 9.21
CA LEU A 126 1.56 16.45 9.07
C LEU A 126 0.87 17.29 7.99
N GLY A 127 0.41 16.66 6.91
CA GLY A 127 -0.18 17.33 5.77
C GLY A 127 -1.63 17.75 5.92
N HIS A 128 -2.50 16.84 6.31
CA HIS A 128 -3.95 17.10 6.34
C HIS A 128 -4.43 17.65 7.68
N ARG A 129 -4.01 17.08 8.78
CA ARG A 129 -4.50 17.50 10.10
C ARG A 129 -3.86 18.79 10.59
N CYS A 130 -2.54 18.93 10.41
CA CYS A 130 -1.83 20.11 10.90
C CYS A 130 -2.05 21.34 10.03
N TYR A 131 -2.36 21.18 8.73
CA TYR A 131 -2.56 22.28 7.79
C TYR A 131 -3.99 22.79 7.66
N GLU A 132 -4.98 21.99 8.01
CA GLU A 132 -6.39 22.43 8.00
C GLU A 132 -6.79 23.17 9.30
N GLY A 133 -5.80 23.61 10.09
CA GLY A 133 -6.03 24.43 11.30
C GLY A 133 -6.14 23.62 12.60
N THR A 134 -5.91 22.32 12.57
CA THR A 134 -5.69 21.54 13.77
C THR A 134 -4.20 21.53 14.09
N ASP A 135 -3.81 22.24 15.14
CA ASP A 135 -2.46 22.21 15.68
C ASP A 135 -2.14 20.78 16.16
N CYS A 136 -1.35 20.03 15.36
CA CYS A 136 -0.86 18.72 15.79
C CYS A 136 0.21 18.83 16.85
N GLY A 137 0.82 19.99 17.02
CA GLY A 137 1.86 20.23 18.00
C GLY A 137 3.15 19.41 17.83
N LEU A 138 3.27 18.63 16.72
CA LEU A 138 4.43 17.78 16.46
C LEU A 138 5.18 18.21 15.19
N THR A 139 6.50 18.22 15.30
CA THR A 139 7.41 18.35 14.15
C THR A 139 7.50 17.05 13.37
N LEU A 140 8.22 17.06 12.22
CA LEU A 140 8.51 15.85 11.47
C LEU A 140 9.25 14.82 12.36
N ASP A 141 10.31 15.23 13.04
CA ASP A 141 11.11 14.33 13.89
C ASP A 141 10.29 13.72 15.01
N GLU A 142 9.45 14.51 15.67
CA GLU A 142 8.55 14.02 16.72
C GLU A 142 7.49 13.05 16.19
N THR A 143 6.98 13.28 14.98
CA THR A 143 6.04 12.37 14.32
C THR A 143 6.73 11.05 13.92
N LEU A 144 7.97 11.12 13.45
CA LEU A 144 8.76 9.93 13.13
C LEU A 144 9.12 9.13 14.40
N ASP A 145 9.40 9.79 15.51
CA ASP A 145 9.60 9.12 16.79
C ASP A 145 8.31 8.41 17.28
N GLU A 146 7.14 9.03 17.12
CA GLU A 146 5.87 8.37 17.45
C GLU A 146 5.61 7.16 16.55
N LEU A 147 6.00 7.22 15.27
CA LEU A 147 5.91 6.08 14.37
C LEU A 147 6.86 4.96 14.80
N ALA A 148 8.06 5.29 15.24
CA ALA A 148 9.00 4.31 15.78
C ALA A 148 8.45 3.66 17.07
N VAL A 149 7.85 4.43 17.97
CA VAL A 149 7.14 3.92 19.17
C VAL A 149 6.01 2.98 18.77
N TYR A 150 5.23 3.32 17.74
CA TYR A 150 4.18 2.45 17.20
C TYR A 150 4.76 1.10 16.74
N PHE A 151 5.84 1.10 15.97
CA PHE A 151 6.49 -0.13 15.51
C PHE A 151 7.10 -0.95 16.66
N GLU A 152 7.70 -0.30 17.63
CA GLU A 152 8.22 -0.97 18.84
C GLU A 152 7.11 -1.70 19.61
N GLU A 153 5.96 -1.05 19.81
CA GLU A 153 4.80 -1.65 20.42
C GLU A 153 4.23 -2.84 19.63
N MET A 154 4.21 -2.73 18.30
CA MET A 154 3.79 -3.82 17.43
C MET A 154 4.79 -4.98 17.43
N ALA A 155 6.10 -4.72 17.40
CA ALA A 155 7.14 -5.75 17.47
C ALA A 155 7.04 -6.56 18.76
N ARG A 156 6.73 -5.91 19.90
CA ARG A 156 6.55 -6.56 21.18
C ARG A 156 5.32 -7.47 21.21
N ARG A 157 4.27 -7.12 20.47
CA ARG A 157 3.00 -7.88 20.40
C ARG A 157 3.02 -8.96 19.32
N ILE A 158 3.80 -8.78 18.28
CA ILE A 158 3.90 -9.67 17.10
C ILE A 158 5.39 -9.95 16.87
N PRO A 159 5.99 -10.89 17.61
CA PRO A 159 7.42 -11.19 17.47
C PRO A 159 7.78 -11.63 16.05
N GLY A 160 8.85 -11.03 15.50
CA GLY A 160 9.35 -11.36 14.17
C GLY A 160 8.64 -10.63 13.02
N VAL A 161 7.66 -9.78 13.30
CA VAL A 161 7.04 -8.94 12.27
C VAL A 161 8.04 -7.96 11.66
N ARG A 162 7.96 -7.75 10.35
CA ARG A 162 8.75 -6.78 9.61
C ARG A 162 7.92 -5.58 9.24
N PHE A 163 8.53 -4.40 9.25
CA PHE A 163 7.83 -3.14 9.06
C PHE A 163 8.12 -2.51 7.71
N GLY A 164 7.09 -1.89 7.14
CA GLY A 164 7.19 -1.08 5.95
C GLY A 164 6.34 0.19 6.04
N CYS A 165 6.60 1.10 5.12
CA CYS A 165 5.80 2.31 4.93
C CYS A 165 5.31 2.39 3.49
N ILE A 166 4.14 3.01 3.32
CA ILE A 166 3.58 3.42 2.03
C ILE A 166 3.53 4.93 2.04
N GLU A 167 4.04 5.58 1.01
CA GLU A 167 3.90 7.02 0.84
C GLU A 167 3.58 7.39 -0.62
N SER A 168 2.79 8.44 -0.78
CA SER A 168 2.53 9.03 -2.07
C SER A 168 3.62 10.03 -2.43
N LEU A 169 4.23 9.85 -3.60
CA LEU A 169 5.31 10.72 -4.08
C LEU A 169 4.86 12.16 -4.35
N GLY A 170 3.57 12.42 -4.42
CA GLY A 170 3.01 13.76 -4.56
C GLY A 170 3.38 14.71 -3.42
N PHE A 171 3.74 14.19 -2.25
CA PHE A 171 4.12 15.00 -1.08
C PHE A 171 5.55 15.54 -1.15
N PHE A 172 6.41 14.98 -1.98
CA PHE A 172 7.85 15.23 -1.95
C PHE A 172 8.38 15.93 -3.20
N HIS A 173 9.46 16.69 -3.02
CA HIS A 173 10.42 16.95 -4.09
C HIS A 173 11.27 15.68 -4.27
N VAL A 174 11.41 15.24 -5.49
CA VAL A 174 12.18 14.02 -5.81
C VAL A 174 13.19 14.34 -6.90
N LYS A 175 14.41 13.88 -6.76
CA LYS A 175 15.43 13.94 -7.78
C LYS A 175 15.51 12.60 -8.51
N ALA A 176 15.35 12.62 -9.84
CA ALA A 176 15.53 11.43 -10.66
C ALA A 176 17.00 11.07 -10.86
N PRO A 177 17.32 9.83 -11.27
CA PRO A 177 18.70 9.39 -11.51
C PRO A 177 19.46 10.22 -12.56
N ASP A 178 18.77 10.81 -13.52
CA ASP A 178 19.33 11.70 -14.53
C ASP A 178 19.55 13.15 -14.05
N GLY A 179 19.20 13.44 -12.78
CA GLY A 179 19.31 14.75 -12.17
C GLY A 179 18.09 15.63 -12.33
N THR A 180 17.04 15.17 -13.02
CA THR A 180 15.79 15.92 -13.16
C THR A 180 15.10 16.09 -11.80
N GLU A 181 14.70 17.33 -11.50
CA GLU A 181 13.97 17.68 -10.27
C GLU A 181 12.46 17.63 -10.49
N TYR A 182 11.77 16.87 -9.67
CA TYR A 182 10.31 16.74 -9.66
C TYR A 182 9.72 17.46 -8.46
N PRO A 183 9.07 18.62 -8.63
CA PRO A 183 8.44 19.33 -7.53
C PRO A 183 7.25 18.53 -6.99
N ARG A 184 6.94 18.72 -5.71
CA ARG A 184 5.73 18.15 -5.12
C ARG A 184 4.47 18.58 -5.90
N THR A 185 3.46 17.72 -5.92
CA THR A 185 2.18 18.00 -6.56
C THR A 185 1.07 18.36 -5.57
N VAL A 186 1.23 18.02 -4.29
CA VAL A 186 0.29 18.35 -3.22
C VAL A 186 0.65 19.74 -2.66
N PRO A 187 -0.19 20.76 -2.83
CA PRO A 187 0.06 22.11 -2.32
C PRO A 187 -0.04 22.16 -0.79
N LYS A 188 0.49 23.24 -0.19
CA LYS A 188 0.33 23.61 1.22
C LYS A 188 1.11 22.80 2.27
N LEU A 189 1.89 21.79 1.90
CA LEU A 189 2.77 21.10 2.84
C LEU A 189 4.12 21.79 2.94
N PRO A 190 4.86 21.62 4.05
CA PRO A 190 6.29 21.93 4.06
C PRO A 190 6.98 21.25 2.87
N ILE A 191 8.01 21.92 2.35
CA ILE A 191 8.77 21.36 1.24
C ILE A 191 9.79 20.40 1.84
N TRP A 192 9.57 19.11 1.64
CA TRP A 192 10.58 18.10 1.95
C TRP A 192 11.12 17.49 0.67
N HIS A 193 12.42 17.34 0.62
CA HIS A 193 13.03 16.41 -0.32
C HIS A 193 12.81 14.98 0.19
N PHE A 194 12.57 14.07 -0.72
CA PHE A 194 12.30 12.67 -0.35
C PHE A 194 13.47 12.07 0.44
N GLU A 195 14.67 12.38 0.02
CA GLU A 195 15.90 11.92 0.64
C GLU A 195 16.00 12.34 2.11
N ASP A 196 15.71 13.61 2.41
CA ASP A 196 15.74 14.16 3.78
C ASP A 196 14.70 13.48 4.67
N TYR A 197 13.48 13.29 4.13
CA TYR A 197 12.41 12.57 4.83
C TYR A 197 12.80 11.12 5.10
N PHE A 198 13.31 10.41 4.10
CA PHE A 198 13.63 9.00 4.22
C PHE A 198 14.81 8.75 5.17
N ASP A 199 15.84 9.59 5.13
CA ASP A 199 16.96 9.53 6.07
C ASP A 199 16.52 9.82 7.50
N ALA A 200 15.64 10.81 7.71
CA ALA A 200 15.06 11.08 9.02
C ALA A 200 14.22 9.89 9.55
N LEU A 201 13.43 9.24 8.68
CA LEU A 201 12.68 8.03 9.02
C LEU A 201 13.61 6.91 9.48
N LEU A 202 14.67 6.61 8.71
CA LEU A 202 15.62 5.57 9.09
C LEU A 202 16.36 5.91 10.38
N ALA A 203 16.71 7.17 10.59
CA ALA A 203 17.35 7.61 11.82
C ALA A 203 16.43 7.49 13.05
N ALA A 204 15.13 7.81 12.90
CA ALA A 204 14.15 7.62 13.97
C ALA A 204 14.02 6.13 14.34
N LEU A 205 13.85 5.26 13.35
CA LEU A 205 13.77 3.82 13.59
C LEU A 205 15.03 3.27 14.27
N ALA A 206 16.21 3.71 13.83
CA ALA A 206 17.49 3.28 14.41
C ALA A 206 17.62 3.67 15.90
N ARG A 207 17.10 4.83 16.34
CA ARG A 207 17.06 5.22 17.76
C ARG A 207 16.26 4.24 18.62
N HIS A 208 15.26 3.57 18.03
CA HIS A 208 14.44 2.55 18.67
C HIS A 208 14.90 1.11 18.38
N HIS A 209 16.11 0.93 17.84
CA HIS A 209 16.66 -0.40 17.46
C HIS A 209 15.80 -1.16 16.46
N LEU A 210 15.08 -0.43 15.60
CA LEU A 210 14.22 -0.95 14.54
C LEU A 210 14.86 -0.73 13.17
N ALA A 211 14.46 -1.54 12.21
CA ALA A 211 14.81 -1.39 10.81
C ALA A 211 13.57 -1.35 9.94
N LEU A 212 13.61 -0.59 8.86
CA LEU A 212 12.60 -0.62 7.82
C LEU A 212 12.93 -1.77 6.86
N ASP A 213 12.02 -2.72 6.67
CA ASP A 213 12.19 -3.84 5.74
C ASP A 213 11.89 -3.41 4.31
N HIS A 214 10.81 -2.66 4.13
CA HIS A 214 10.38 -2.24 2.80
C HIS A 214 9.70 -0.87 2.80
N PHE A 215 9.74 -0.24 1.62
CA PHE A 215 9.05 1.02 1.34
C PHE A 215 8.23 0.88 0.07
N HIS A 216 6.93 1.09 0.15
CA HIS A 216 6.03 1.00 -0.99
C HIS A 216 5.69 2.39 -1.54
N ILE A 217 5.86 2.53 -2.85
CA ILE A 217 5.54 3.73 -3.60
C ILE A 217 4.07 3.66 -4.04
N ASP A 218 3.23 4.53 -3.49
CA ASP A 218 1.84 4.74 -3.94
C ASP A 218 1.77 5.95 -4.86
N PHE A 219 2.11 5.73 -6.11
CA PHE A 219 2.08 6.76 -7.15
C PHE A 219 1.58 6.13 -8.45
N GLY A 220 0.26 5.97 -8.53
CA GLY A 220 -0.41 5.27 -9.62
C GLY A 220 -0.30 5.97 -10.99
N PHE A 221 -0.96 5.38 -11.98
CA PHE A 221 -0.91 5.84 -13.37
C PHE A 221 -1.24 7.34 -13.53
N GLU A 222 -2.17 7.85 -12.73
CA GLU A 222 -2.53 9.27 -12.73
C GLU A 222 -1.38 10.20 -12.33
N GLY A 223 -0.45 9.72 -11.51
CA GLY A 223 0.74 10.47 -11.12
C GLY A 223 1.76 10.58 -12.25
N VAL A 224 1.89 9.56 -13.09
CA VAL A 224 2.89 9.52 -14.18
C VAL A 224 2.35 10.04 -15.50
N ASP A 225 1.05 9.88 -15.80
CA ASP A 225 0.47 10.23 -17.10
C ASP A 225 -0.36 11.51 -17.10
N TYR A 226 -0.90 11.93 -15.95
CA TYR A 226 -1.78 13.10 -15.85
C TYR A 226 -1.14 14.23 -15.05
N ASP A 227 -1.38 15.47 -15.51
CA ASP A 227 -1.16 16.68 -14.76
C ASP A 227 -2.51 17.14 -14.18
N GLY A 228 -2.83 16.59 -13.02
CA GLY A 228 -4.14 16.75 -12.42
C GLY A 228 -5.23 15.98 -13.18
N ARG A 229 -5.94 16.60 -14.11
CA ARG A 229 -7.03 15.98 -14.88
C ARG A 229 -6.72 15.83 -16.38
N ARG A 230 -5.53 16.19 -16.80
CA ARG A 230 -5.13 16.18 -18.22
C ARG A 230 -3.95 15.26 -18.44
N LEU A 231 -3.91 14.61 -19.61
CA LEU A 231 -2.73 13.85 -20.04
C LEU A 231 -1.51 14.77 -20.08
N LYS A 232 -0.40 14.30 -19.54
CA LYS A 232 0.87 15.02 -19.59
C LYS A 232 1.32 15.17 -21.05
N LYS A 233 1.80 16.34 -21.38
CA LYS A 233 2.45 16.57 -22.67
C LYS A 233 3.72 15.73 -22.73
N GLY A 234 3.80 14.80 -23.65
CA GLY A 234 4.96 13.89 -23.78
C GLY A 234 4.72 12.47 -23.24
N GLY A 235 3.55 12.22 -22.65
CA GLY A 235 3.17 10.90 -22.14
C GLY A 235 3.61 10.62 -20.69
N PRO A 236 3.54 9.34 -20.25
CA PRO A 236 3.90 8.94 -18.90
C PRO A 236 5.35 9.25 -18.55
N ASP A 237 5.57 9.76 -17.33
CA ASP A 237 6.89 10.10 -16.83
C ASP A 237 7.15 9.38 -15.49
N PHE A 238 8.04 8.40 -15.52
CA PHE A 238 8.40 7.57 -14.38
C PHE A 238 9.61 8.09 -13.57
N GLY A 239 10.26 9.18 -14.00
CA GLY A 239 11.49 9.66 -13.36
C GLY A 239 11.38 9.85 -11.86
N ARG A 240 10.21 10.30 -11.37
CA ARG A 240 9.94 10.41 -9.93
C ARG A 240 9.96 9.06 -9.21
N ILE A 241 9.32 8.04 -9.78
CA ILE A 241 9.32 6.68 -9.19
C ILE A 241 10.74 6.12 -9.18
N LEU A 242 11.45 6.20 -10.33
CA LEU A 242 12.81 5.68 -10.46
C LEU A 242 13.81 6.38 -9.53
N GLY A 243 13.62 7.68 -9.27
CA GLY A 243 14.44 8.42 -8.31
C GLY A 243 14.29 7.86 -6.89
N VAL A 244 13.05 7.65 -6.47
CA VAL A 244 12.76 7.09 -5.14
C VAL A 244 13.24 5.63 -5.04
N GLU A 245 13.02 4.80 -6.06
CA GLU A 245 13.51 3.42 -6.09
C GLU A 245 15.04 3.37 -5.89
N SER A 246 15.76 4.11 -6.70
CA SER A 246 17.22 4.16 -6.62
C SER A 246 17.71 4.61 -5.24
N TYR A 247 17.06 5.62 -4.65
CA TYR A 247 17.44 6.12 -3.33
C TYR A 247 17.17 5.12 -2.22
N VAL A 248 15.96 4.55 -2.17
CA VAL A 248 15.56 3.55 -1.16
C VAL A 248 16.47 2.32 -1.21
N GLN A 249 16.71 1.79 -2.42
CA GLN A 249 17.62 0.64 -2.62
C GLN A 249 19.05 0.96 -2.20
N SER A 250 19.54 2.19 -2.41
CA SER A 250 20.88 2.62 -1.97
C SER A 250 21.05 2.57 -0.45
N LYS A 251 19.94 2.61 0.31
CA LYS A 251 19.93 2.48 1.78
C LYS A 251 19.77 1.03 2.26
N GLY A 252 19.69 0.06 1.35
CA GLY A 252 19.51 -1.36 1.68
C GLY A 252 18.08 -1.71 2.12
N VAL A 253 17.09 -0.89 1.80
CA VAL A 253 15.67 -1.14 2.06
C VAL A 253 15.02 -1.65 0.78
N HIS A 254 14.17 -2.68 0.89
CA HIS A 254 13.42 -3.18 -0.27
C HIS A 254 12.40 -2.14 -0.74
N VAL A 255 12.32 -1.93 -2.04
CA VAL A 255 11.34 -1.03 -2.61
C VAL A 255 10.21 -1.80 -3.27
N GLY A 256 8.98 -1.35 -3.05
CA GLY A 256 7.80 -1.89 -3.72
C GLY A 256 7.09 -0.82 -4.54
N SER A 257 6.69 -1.17 -5.75
CA SER A 257 5.83 -0.32 -6.58
C SER A 257 4.39 -0.84 -6.53
N ILE A 258 3.46 0.05 -6.16
CA ILE A 258 2.04 -0.25 -6.18
C ILE A 258 1.52 -0.01 -7.59
N VAL A 259 1.12 -1.09 -8.24
CA VAL A 259 0.60 -1.09 -9.60
C VAL A 259 -0.91 -0.90 -9.55
N ASN A 260 -1.36 0.31 -9.79
CA ASN A 260 -2.77 0.66 -9.80
C ASN A 260 -3.09 1.77 -10.80
N ALA A 261 -4.33 1.86 -11.22
CA ALA A 261 -4.88 2.96 -11.99
C ALA A 261 -6.38 3.15 -11.70
N PHE A 262 -6.86 4.36 -11.90
CA PHE A 262 -8.28 4.68 -11.77
C PHE A 262 -9.00 4.47 -13.11
N HIS A 263 -10.32 4.24 -13.04
CA HIS A 263 -11.21 4.46 -14.17
C HIS A 263 -11.29 5.96 -14.51
N ASP A 264 -12.00 6.32 -15.55
CA ASP A 264 -12.23 7.75 -15.88
C ASP A 264 -13.08 8.42 -14.79
N ARG A 265 -12.43 9.20 -13.93
CA ARG A 265 -13.04 9.91 -12.81
C ARG A 265 -13.86 11.13 -13.21
N SER A 266 -13.85 11.52 -14.48
CA SER A 266 -14.69 12.60 -15.00
C SER A 266 -16.16 12.16 -15.18
N VAL A 267 -16.43 10.85 -15.19
CA VAL A 267 -17.75 10.28 -15.31
C VAL A 267 -18.30 10.00 -13.91
N GLU A 268 -19.35 10.76 -13.54
CA GLU A 268 -20.11 10.47 -12.33
C GLU A 268 -20.97 9.21 -12.55
N ASN A 269 -20.96 8.27 -11.59
CA ASN A 269 -21.72 7.01 -11.66
C ASN A 269 -21.48 6.22 -12.98
N PRO A 270 -20.24 5.82 -13.26
CA PRO A 270 -19.92 5.10 -14.49
C PRO A 270 -20.60 3.72 -14.52
N ASP A 271 -20.85 3.22 -15.71
CA ASP A 271 -21.22 1.80 -15.89
C ASP A 271 -20.10 0.91 -15.29
N PRO A 272 -20.44 -0.01 -14.36
CA PRO A 272 -19.43 -0.80 -13.66
C PRO A 272 -18.56 -1.66 -14.57
N ALA A 273 -19.09 -2.19 -15.66
CA ALA A 273 -18.30 -3.01 -16.61
C ALA A 273 -17.33 -2.15 -17.40
N VAL A 274 -17.74 -0.94 -17.80
CA VAL A 274 -16.88 0.03 -18.48
C VAL A 274 -15.77 0.51 -17.55
N ALA A 275 -16.11 0.89 -16.33
CA ALA A 275 -15.15 1.37 -15.34
C ALA A 275 -14.16 0.28 -14.92
N SER A 276 -14.62 -0.97 -14.75
CA SER A 276 -13.75 -2.12 -14.44
C SER A 276 -12.75 -2.38 -15.57
N ARG A 277 -13.20 -2.33 -16.82
CA ARG A 277 -12.31 -2.45 -17.98
C ARG A 277 -11.28 -1.32 -18.02
N GLN A 278 -11.71 -0.08 -17.85
CA GLN A 278 -10.80 1.07 -17.87
C GLN A 278 -9.73 0.99 -16.78
N ALA A 279 -10.11 0.69 -15.53
CA ALA A 279 -9.16 0.54 -14.44
C ALA A 279 -8.17 -0.61 -14.71
N TYR A 280 -8.68 -1.72 -15.23
CA TYR A 280 -7.87 -2.89 -15.59
C TYR A 280 -6.86 -2.57 -16.71
N ASP A 281 -7.31 -2.06 -17.86
CA ASP A 281 -6.47 -1.78 -19.00
C ASP A 281 -5.40 -0.73 -18.67
N ARG A 282 -5.77 0.32 -17.94
CA ARG A 282 -4.84 1.37 -17.50
C ARG A 282 -3.82 0.87 -16.49
N THR A 283 -4.19 -0.06 -15.62
CA THR A 283 -3.23 -0.68 -14.69
C THR A 283 -2.20 -1.53 -15.43
N LEU A 284 -2.61 -2.30 -16.44
CA LEU A 284 -1.68 -3.03 -17.30
C LEU A 284 -0.78 -2.09 -18.12
N GLN A 285 -1.35 -0.99 -18.62
CA GLN A 285 -0.59 0.04 -19.31
C GLN A 285 0.48 0.65 -18.40
N PHE A 286 0.10 1.00 -17.16
CA PHE A 286 1.03 1.50 -16.15
C PHE A 286 2.17 0.52 -15.92
N PHE A 287 1.86 -0.74 -15.65
CA PHE A 287 2.86 -1.77 -15.39
C PHE A 287 3.83 -1.94 -16.55
N ASN A 288 3.34 -2.10 -17.78
CA ASN A 288 4.17 -2.27 -18.95
C ASN A 288 5.08 -1.05 -19.20
N ALA A 289 4.53 0.15 -19.05
CA ALA A 289 5.28 1.39 -19.20
C ALA A 289 6.33 1.59 -18.10
N TYR A 290 6.00 1.22 -16.86
CA TYR A 290 6.93 1.24 -15.72
C TYR A 290 8.15 0.32 -15.98
N VAL A 291 7.91 -0.92 -16.41
CA VAL A 291 9.01 -1.84 -16.73
C VAL A 291 9.82 -1.34 -17.94
N ALA A 292 9.15 -0.80 -18.97
CA ALA A 292 9.83 -0.23 -20.14
C ALA A 292 10.69 0.99 -19.79
N ALA A 293 10.30 1.76 -18.78
CA ALA A 293 11.06 2.90 -18.25
C ALA A 293 12.26 2.49 -17.37
N GLY A 294 12.44 1.19 -17.09
CA GLY A 294 13.54 0.67 -16.29
C GLY A 294 13.23 0.54 -14.79
N GLY A 295 11.96 0.40 -14.42
CA GLY A 295 11.56 0.15 -13.03
C GLY A 295 12.19 -1.12 -12.47
N THR A 296 12.72 -1.05 -11.24
CA THR A 296 13.52 -2.10 -10.58
C THR A 296 13.00 -2.46 -9.19
N ALA A 297 11.74 -2.15 -8.88
CA ALA A 297 11.16 -2.45 -7.57
C ALA A 297 11.34 -3.91 -7.17
N ASP A 298 11.76 -4.17 -5.94
CA ASP A 298 11.92 -5.51 -5.37
C ASP A 298 10.61 -6.24 -5.19
N GLN A 299 9.52 -5.48 -5.05
CA GLN A 299 8.18 -5.98 -4.82
C GLN A 299 7.20 -5.30 -5.78
N LEU A 300 6.34 -6.09 -6.41
CA LEU A 300 5.22 -5.56 -7.18
C LEU A 300 3.92 -5.81 -6.41
N VAL A 301 3.23 -4.74 -6.08
CA VAL A 301 1.97 -4.79 -5.34
C VAL A 301 0.83 -4.49 -6.31
N VAL A 302 0.14 -5.55 -6.75
CA VAL A 302 -1.06 -5.40 -7.59
C VAL A 302 -2.25 -5.21 -6.67
N GLN A 303 -2.77 -4.00 -6.60
CA GLN A 303 -3.91 -3.67 -5.74
C GLN A 303 -4.83 -2.64 -6.41
N THR A 304 -6.00 -2.43 -5.81
CA THR A 304 -6.91 -1.36 -6.16
C THR A 304 -7.57 -0.77 -4.91
N TRP A 305 -7.52 0.54 -4.78
CA TRP A 305 -8.21 1.32 -3.76
C TRP A 305 -9.58 1.81 -4.21
N GLN A 306 -9.86 1.63 -5.50
CA GLN A 306 -11.07 2.11 -6.14
C GLN A 306 -12.10 1.00 -6.21
N PRO A 307 -13.37 1.34 -6.41
CA PRO A 307 -14.43 0.34 -6.57
C PRO A 307 -14.24 -0.56 -7.81
N PHE A 308 -13.26 -0.25 -8.67
CA PHE A 308 -13.04 -0.98 -9.92
C PHE A 308 -11.61 -1.51 -10.05
N PRO A 309 -11.43 -2.70 -10.61
CA PRO A 309 -12.46 -3.67 -11.04
C PRO A 309 -13.42 -4.02 -9.90
N ASP A 310 -14.71 -4.15 -10.17
CA ASP A 310 -15.76 -4.32 -9.15
C ASP A 310 -15.90 -5.76 -8.63
N ARG A 311 -15.07 -6.69 -9.14
CA ARG A 311 -15.04 -8.10 -8.76
C ARG A 311 -13.63 -8.56 -8.39
N THR A 312 -13.57 -9.45 -7.39
CA THR A 312 -12.32 -10.08 -6.97
C THR A 312 -11.81 -11.07 -8.01
N GLY A 313 -12.64 -12.01 -8.46
CA GLY A 313 -12.22 -13.09 -9.34
C GLY A 313 -13.35 -13.72 -10.14
N PRO A 314 -13.10 -14.92 -10.69
CA PRO A 314 -11.87 -15.72 -10.67
C PRO A 314 -10.73 -15.18 -11.55
N ASP A 315 -9.52 -15.78 -11.48
CA ASP A 315 -8.34 -15.30 -12.19
C ASP A 315 -8.34 -15.58 -13.70
N ASP A 316 -9.22 -16.44 -14.19
CA ASP A 316 -9.47 -16.70 -15.60
C ASP A 316 -10.57 -15.81 -16.21
N ARG A 317 -11.26 -15.02 -15.38
CA ARG A 317 -12.30 -14.10 -15.83
C ARG A 317 -11.74 -12.70 -16.04
N ALA A 318 -11.79 -12.21 -17.28
CA ALA A 318 -11.34 -10.85 -17.61
C ALA A 318 -11.98 -9.75 -16.75
N TYR A 319 -11.22 -8.69 -16.52
CA TYR A 319 -11.66 -7.49 -15.78
C TYR A 319 -12.00 -7.74 -14.31
N THR A 320 -11.42 -8.77 -13.70
CA THR A 320 -11.42 -8.97 -12.23
C THR A 320 -10.06 -8.60 -11.65
N THR A 321 -10.00 -8.38 -10.34
CA THR A 321 -8.74 -8.02 -9.68
C THR A 321 -7.72 -9.16 -9.72
N LEU A 322 -8.17 -10.42 -9.56
CA LEU A 322 -7.29 -11.58 -9.67
C LEU A 322 -6.83 -11.85 -11.11
N ASN A 323 -7.68 -11.60 -12.10
CA ASN A 323 -7.25 -11.69 -13.50
C ASN A 323 -6.20 -10.62 -13.82
N LEU A 324 -6.37 -9.40 -13.32
CA LEU A 324 -5.35 -8.36 -13.44
C LEU A 324 -4.01 -8.80 -12.85
N ALA A 325 -4.03 -9.36 -11.62
CA ALA A 325 -2.82 -9.88 -11.00
C ALA A 325 -2.19 -11.01 -11.81
N ARG A 326 -2.99 -11.95 -12.35
CA ARG A 326 -2.53 -13.01 -13.25
C ARG A 326 -1.84 -12.44 -14.49
N GLU A 327 -2.46 -11.49 -15.17
CA GLU A 327 -1.88 -10.89 -16.38
C GLU A 327 -0.55 -10.19 -16.08
N VAL A 328 -0.44 -9.46 -14.96
CA VAL A 328 0.84 -8.89 -14.52
C VAL A 328 1.87 -9.98 -14.28
N MET A 329 1.56 -10.98 -13.43
CA MET A 329 2.50 -12.03 -13.00
C MET A 329 2.95 -12.97 -14.12
N THR A 330 2.12 -13.19 -15.16
CA THR A 330 2.44 -14.05 -16.30
C THR A 330 3.00 -13.29 -17.49
N SER A 331 3.07 -11.97 -17.44
CA SER A 331 3.55 -11.14 -18.53
C SER A 331 5.04 -11.33 -18.79
N GLU A 332 5.46 -11.04 -20.01
CA GLU A 332 6.88 -11.01 -20.37
C GLU A 332 7.62 -9.87 -19.62
N ALA A 333 6.93 -8.75 -19.39
CA ALA A 333 7.46 -7.63 -18.64
C ALA A 333 7.82 -8.05 -17.18
N PHE A 334 6.96 -8.80 -16.50
CA PHE A 334 7.24 -9.35 -15.16
C PHE A 334 8.44 -10.29 -15.17
N ARG A 335 8.50 -11.21 -16.15
CA ARG A 335 9.64 -12.14 -16.29
C ARG A 335 10.96 -11.41 -16.53
N ARG A 336 10.95 -10.36 -17.35
CA ARG A 336 12.13 -9.51 -17.56
C ARG A 336 12.55 -8.78 -16.28
N ALA A 337 11.61 -8.21 -15.55
CA ALA A 337 11.89 -7.54 -14.27
C ALA A 337 12.51 -8.49 -13.23
N LEU A 338 12.06 -9.76 -13.18
CA LEU A 338 12.65 -10.78 -12.29
C LEU A 338 14.05 -11.24 -12.74
N SER A 339 14.30 -11.35 -14.05
CA SER A 339 15.61 -11.81 -14.57
C SER A 339 16.69 -10.75 -14.57
N ALA A 340 16.35 -9.49 -14.36
CA ALA A 340 17.29 -8.38 -14.21
C ALA A 340 17.88 -8.23 -12.78
N ARG A 341 17.41 -9.05 -11.85
CA ARG A 341 17.88 -9.16 -10.45
C ARG A 341 18.87 -10.31 -10.30
#